data_c807b7a7dde7a92a266ebb9ebb4c367c
#
_entry.id   c807b7a7dde7a92a266ebb9ebb4c367c
#
_cell.length_a   1.000
_cell.length_b   1.000
_cell.length_c   1.000
_cell.angle_alpha   90.00
_cell.angle_beta   90.00
_cell.angle_gamma   90.00
#
_symmetry.space_group_name_H-M   'P 1'
#
loop_
_entity.id
_entity.type
_entity.pdbx_description
1 polymer ?
#
loop_
_entity_poly.entity_id
_entity_poly.type
_entity_poly.pdbx_seq_one_letter_code
_entity_poly.pdbx_strand_id
1 'polypeptide(L)'
;DKPNFSGQVIGVVKNFNFHSLHHEIEPLWMALQEKIGGSLIVRMKTEHVADVIDVLKKNWNQIHPGYPFVYSFLDKEFDRFYDTDRKQNQLINIFSLMCIAISCLGLLGLTSFNTSRRIKEVAIRKIYGASAARIILMLFKEILFLMVLASCLAIPLALAFIHVWVRNFAYQSDINTLIFFMTAAVALIIAFLTAAYHCIRVATANPVDSLRYE
;
A
#
# COMPACT_ATOMS: atom_id res chain seq x y z
N ASP A 1 -16.42 38.28 12.77
CA ASP A 1 -15.57 39.49 12.87
C ASP A 1 -14.22 39.17 12.23
N LYS A 2 -13.96 39.73 11.06
CA LYS A 2 -12.65 39.68 10.45
C LYS A 2 -11.75 40.69 11.18
N PRO A 3 -10.63 40.27 11.77
CA PRO A 3 -9.73 41.18 12.40
C PRO A 3 -9.21 42.18 11.35
N ASN A 4 -9.46 43.46 11.59
CA ASN A 4 -9.01 44.54 10.71
C ASN A 4 -7.50 44.76 11.01
N PHE A 5 -6.65 44.04 10.27
CA PHE A 5 -5.21 44.28 10.34
C PHE A 5 -4.83 45.36 9.34
N SER A 6 -4.32 46.45 9.86
CA SER A 6 -3.68 47.51 9.07
C SER A 6 -2.16 47.37 9.25
N GLY A 7 -1.44 47.16 8.17
CA GLY A 7 0.01 47.01 8.22
C GLY A 7 0.63 47.17 6.85
N GLN A 8 1.96 47.37 6.81
CA GLN A 8 2.73 47.46 5.58
C GLN A 8 3.31 46.08 5.25
N VAL A 9 3.16 45.66 4.00
CA VAL A 9 3.80 44.41 3.52
C VAL A 9 5.32 44.66 3.44
N ILE A 10 6.08 43.92 4.24
CA ILE A 10 7.57 44.03 4.31
C ILE A 10 8.27 42.98 3.46
N GLY A 11 7.58 41.94 3.02
CA GLY A 11 8.15 40.94 2.16
C GLY A 11 7.15 39.86 1.75
N VAL A 12 7.52 39.09 0.74
CA VAL A 12 6.78 37.94 0.24
C VAL A 12 7.66 36.71 0.33
N VAL A 13 7.15 35.64 0.91
CA VAL A 13 7.86 34.38 1.11
C VAL A 13 7.45 33.40 -0.01
N LYS A 14 8.37 32.56 -0.43
CA LYS A 14 8.05 31.47 -1.38
C LYS A 14 7.05 30.51 -0.75
N ASN A 15 6.17 29.95 -1.58
CA ASN A 15 5.19 28.96 -1.14
C ASN A 15 5.85 27.83 -0.34
N PHE A 16 5.29 27.50 0.81
CA PHE A 16 5.66 26.36 1.63
C PHE A 16 4.40 25.71 2.21
N ASN A 17 4.47 24.42 2.46
CA ASN A 17 3.36 23.68 3.04
C ASN A 17 3.35 23.86 4.56
N PHE A 18 2.33 24.50 5.10
CA PHE A 18 2.11 24.67 6.54
C PHE A 18 0.96 23.79 7.08
N HIS A 19 0.27 23.07 6.18
CA HIS A 19 -0.70 22.03 6.45
C HIS A 19 -0.27 20.71 5.79
N SER A 20 -1.01 19.64 6.06
CA SER A 20 -0.84 18.36 5.36
C SER A 20 -0.90 18.55 3.84
N LEU A 21 -0.14 17.76 3.08
CA LEU A 21 -0.13 17.74 1.60
C LEU A 21 -1.50 17.38 0.96
N HIS A 22 -2.50 17.03 1.78
CA HIS A 22 -3.87 16.85 1.32
C HIS A 22 -4.60 18.17 1.02
N HIS A 23 -4.07 19.29 1.50
CA HIS A 23 -4.65 20.62 1.28
C HIS A 23 -3.80 21.43 0.31
N GLU A 24 -4.47 22.19 -0.56
CA GLU A 24 -3.78 23.17 -1.41
C GLU A 24 -3.16 24.27 -0.54
N ILE A 25 -2.09 24.88 -1.04
CA ILE A 25 -1.45 26.02 -0.36
C ILE A 25 -2.42 27.20 -0.40
N GLU A 26 -2.95 27.54 0.76
CA GLU A 26 -3.80 28.72 0.92
C GLU A 26 -2.96 29.98 1.13
N PRO A 27 -3.50 31.18 0.81
CA PRO A 27 -2.84 32.43 1.12
C PRO A 27 -2.57 32.56 2.62
N LEU A 28 -1.30 32.65 3.00
CA LEU A 28 -0.87 32.82 4.38
C LEU A 28 -0.31 34.22 4.56
N TRP A 29 -0.76 34.92 5.60
CA TRP A 29 -0.13 36.15 6.05
C TRP A 29 0.51 35.93 7.42
N MET A 30 1.69 36.48 7.60
CA MET A 30 2.46 36.44 8.86
C MET A 30 2.62 37.86 9.38
N ALA A 31 2.28 38.07 10.64
CA ALA A 31 2.46 39.37 11.28
C ALA A 31 3.30 39.19 12.54
N LEU A 32 4.19 40.15 12.78
CA LEU A 32 4.92 40.23 14.03
C LEU A 32 3.97 40.78 15.12
N GLN A 33 3.79 40.01 16.17
CA GLN A 33 3.02 40.44 17.34
C GLN A 33 3.96 40.73 18.50
N GLU A 34 3.77 41.86 19.17
CA GLU A 34 4.57 42.21 20.37
C GLU A 34 4.20 41.34 21.58
N LYS A 35 2.96 40.83 21.65
CA LYS A 35 2.56 39.92 22.72
C LYS A 35 2.98 38.50 22.40
N ILE A 36 3.89 37.97 23.19
CA ILE A 36 4.32 36.58 23.15
C ILE A 36 3.16 35.74 23.70
N GLY A 37 2.37 35.16 22.80
CA GLY A 37 1.38 34.15 23.14
C GLY A 37 1.71 32.90 22.35
N GLY A 38 1.81 31.74 23.00
CA GLY A 38 1.97 30.49 22.29
C GLY A 38 3.16 29.66 22.73
N SER A 39 3.87 29.08 21.79
CA SER A 39 4.92 28.11 22.04
C SER A 39 6.31 28.70 21.82
N LEU A 40 7.25 28.35 22.68
CA LEU A 40 8.66 28.65 22.49
C LEU A 40 9.29 27.53 21.66
N ILE A 41 9.86 27.86 20.50
CA ILE A 41 10.56 26.90 19.66
C ILE A 41 12.03 26.92 19.98
N VAL A 42 12.58 25.77 20.41
CA VAL A 42 13.98 25.60 20.77
C VAL A 42 14.64 24.66 19.76
N ARG A 43 15.66 25.13 19.06
CA ARG A 43 16.50 24.30 18.20
C ARG A 43 17.68 23.74 18.98
N MET A 44 17.81 22.42 19.00
CA MET A 44 18.87 21.74 19.74
C MET A 44 19.61 20.73 18.85
N LYS A 45 20.84 20.36 19.29
CA LYS A 45 21.57 19.25 18.64
C LYS A 45 21.11 17.93 19.21
N THR A 46 21.06 16.91 18.36
CA THR A 46 20.46 15.58 18.66
C THR A 46 21.22 14.82 19.75
N GLU A 47 22.50 15.15 20.02
CA GLU A 47 23.38 14.40 20.92
C GLU A 47 23.04 14.58 22.40
N HIS A 48 22.38 15.69 22.80
CA HIS A 48 22.14 16.07 24.19
C HIS A 48 20.70 16.45 24.49
N VAL A 49 19.75 15.79 23.86
CA VAL A 49 18.32 16.15 23.96
C VAL A 49 17.79 16.05 25.39
N ALA A 50 18.17 15.00 26.13
CA ALA A 50 17.71 14.79 27.51
C ALA A 50 18.20 15.89 28.44
N ASP A 51 19.50 16.25 28.36
CA ASP A 51 20.10 17.24 29.18
C ASP A 51 19.49 18.64 28.96
N VAL A 52 19.20 18.96 27.68
CA VAL A 52 18.56 20.24 27.33
C VAL A 52 17.14 20.30 27.87
N ILE A 53 16.36 19.19 27.77
CA ILE A 53 15.01 19.15 28.35
C ILE A 53 15.02 19.33 29.86
N ASP A 54 15.97 18.72 30.57
CA ASP A 54 16.08 18.86 32.01
C ASP A 54 16.45 20.30 32.41
N VAL A 55 17.36 20.95 31.70
CA VAL A 55 17.69 22.36 31.90
C VAL A 55 16.47 23.26 31.62
N LEU A 56 15.74 23.02 30.52
CA LEU A 56 14.53 23.79 30.19
C LEU A 56 13.47 23.62 31.26
N LYS A 57 13.23 22.39 31.73
CA LYS A 57 12.25 22.08 32.77
C LYS A 57 12.60 22.76 34.10
N LYS A 58 13.88 22.75 34.47
CA LYS A 58 14.38 23.44 35.70
C LYS A 58 14.15 24.94 35.61
N ASN A 59 14.51 25.55 34.49
CA ASN A 59 14.34 26.99 34.29
C ASN A 59 12.86 27.37 34.23
N TRP A 60 12.03 26.55 33.56
CA TRP A 60 10.58 26.77 33.49
C TRP A 60 9.93 26.80 34.88
N ASN A 61 10.27 25.82 35.74
CA ASN A 61 9.74 25.74 37.09
C ASN A 61 10.20 26.91 38.00
N GLN A 62 11.35 27.51 37.69
CA GLN A 62 11.84 28.68 38.40
C GLN A 62 11.11 29.98 37.99
N ILE A 63 10.82 30.12 36.68
CA ILE A 63 10.21 31.34 36.13
C ILE A 63 8.69 31.28 36.27
N HIS A 64 8.09 30.10 36.10
CA HIS A 64 6.64 29.87 36.15
C HIS A 64 6.27 28.77 37.18
N PRO A 65 6.45 29.03 38.49
CA PRO A 65 6.07 28.09 39.52
C PRO A 65 4.54 27.82 39.47
N GLY A 66 4.15 26.57 39.39
CA GLY A 66 2.72 26.18 39.32
C GLY A 66 2.13 25.93 37.92
N TYR A 67 2.89 26.22 36.88
CA TYR A 67 2.47 25.86 35.51
C TYR A 67 3.20 24.59 35.05
N PRO A 68 2.48 23.60 34.45
CA PRO A 68 3.12 22.39 33.98
C PRO A 68 4.07 22.69 32.81
N PHE A 69 5.25 22.05 32.83
CA PHE A 69 6.17 22.08 31.69
C PHE A 69 5.69 21.07 30.65
N VAL A 70 5.11 21.56 29.56
CA VAL A 70 4.64 20.74 28.42
C VAL A 70 5.56 21.05 27.25
N TYR A 71 6.06 19.99 26.63
CA TYR A 71 6.86 20.11 25.40
C TYR A 71 6.44 19.06 24.39
N SER A 72 6.63 19.36 23.12
CA SER A 72 6.46 18.41 22.02
C SER A 72 7.65 18.55 21.06
N PHE A 73 7.96 17.47 20.35
CA PHE A 73 8.94 17.51 19.28
C PHE A 73 8.23 17.86 17.99
N LEU A 74 8.79 18.80 17.24
CA LEU A 74 8.21 19.24 15.98
C LEU A 74 8.05 18.09 14.98
N ASP A 75 9.02 17.17 14.93
CA ASP A 75 8.97 15.99 14.08
C ASP A 75 7.75 15.10 14.41
N LYS A 76 7.45 14.93 15.73
CA LYS A 76 6.27 14.18 16.15
C LYS A 76 4.96 14.86 15.79
N GLU A 77 4.91 16.18 15.84
CA GLU A 77 3.71 16.93 15.43
C GLU A 77 3.49 16.78 13.91
N PHE A 78 4.56 16.83 13.11
CA PHE A 78 4.46 16.51 11.69
C PHE A 78 4.04 15.06 11.43
N ASP A 79 4.60 14.09 12.16
CA ASP A 79 4.21 12.69 12.05
C ASP A 79 2.71 12.47 12.32
N ARG A 80 2.13 13.21 13.26
CA ARG A 80 0.69 13.13 13.57
C ARG A 80 -0.21 13.48 12.39
N PHE A 81 0.22 14.39 11.50
CA PHE A 81 -0.54 14.67 10.27
C PHE A 81 -0.65 13.45 9.35
N TYR A 82 0.32 12.54 9.41
CA TYR A 82 0.39 11.35 8.57
C TYR A 82 0.03 10.04 9.31
N ASP A 83 -0.31 10.11 10.60
CA ASP A 83 -0.69 8.92 11.38
C ASP A 83 -1.94 8.23 10.78
N THR A 84 -2.89 9.00 10.29
CA THR A 84 -4.09 8.47 9.63
C THR A 84 -3.73 7.75 8.35
N ASP A 85 -2.84 8.32 7.54
CA ASP A 85 -2.38 7.72 6.28
C ASP A 85 -1.59 6.43 6.53
N ARG A 86 -0.74 6.41 7.57
CA ARG A 86 0.00 5.21 7.97
C ARG A 86 -0.94 4.08 8.39
N LYS A 87 -1.98 4.38 9.18
CA LYS A 87 -3.00 3.40 9.58
C LYS A 87 -3.79 2.89 8.38
N GLN A 88 -4.18 3.78 7.46
CA GLN A 88 -4.85 3.39 6.23
C GLN A 88 -3.96 2.46 5.38
N ASN A 89 -2.67 2.79 5.22
CA ASN A 89 -1.72 1.95 4.49
C ASN A 89 -1.56 0.56 5.13
N GLN A 90 -1.53 0.47 6.46
CA GLN A 90 -1.49 -0.83 7.16
C GLN A 90 -2.75 -1.65 6.88
N LEU A 91 -3.94 -1.04 6.94
CA LEU A 91 -5.20 -1.71 6.62
C LEU A 91 -5.22 -2.18 5.17
N ILE A 92 -4.83 -1.33 4.22
CA ILE A 92 -4.75 -1.70 2.79
C ILE A 92 -3.81 -2.90 2.59
N ASN A 93 -2.64 -2.91 3.24
CA ASN A 93 -1.70 -4.02 3.14
C ASN A 93 -2.27 -5.33 3.69
N ILE A 94 -2.96 -5.29 4.85
CA ILE A 94 -3.59 -6.47 5.43
C ILE A 94 -4.69 -7.00 4.51
N PHE A 95 -5.59 -6.13 4.04
CA PHE A 95 -6.67 -6.53 3.13
C PHE A 95 -6.14 -7.03 1.79
N SER A 96 -5.09 -6.43 1.26
CA SER A 96 -4.44 -6.89 0.02
C SER A 96 -3.88 -8.30 0.20
N LEU A 97 -3.21 -8.58 1.32
CA LEU A 97 -2.70 -9.92 1.62
C LEU A 97 -3.83 -10.95 1.74
N MET A 98 -4.93 -10.59 2.41
CA MET A 98 -6.11 -11.43 2.50
C MET A 98 -6.73 -11.70 1.13
N CYS A 99 -6.86 -10.68 0.28
CA CYS A 99 -7.36 -10.82 -1.10
C CYS A 99 -6.49 -11.77 -1.93
N ILE A 100 -5.17 -11.65 -1.82
CA ILE A 100 -4.22 -12.56 -2.50
C ILE A 100 -4.43 -14.00 -2.01
N ALA A 101 -4.53 -14.22 -0.69
CA ALA A 101 -4.74 -15.55 -0.12
C ALA A 101 -6.06 -16.18 -0.61
N ILE A 102 -7.17 -15.43 -0.59
CA ILE A 102 -8.47 -15.89 -1.07
C ILE A 102 -8.42 -16.19 -2.57
N SER A 103 -7.75 -15.34 -3.35
CA SER A 103 -7.58 -15.55 -4.80
C SER A 103 -6.77 -16.81 -5.11
N CYS A 104 -5.71 -17.07 -4.35
CA CYS A 104 -4.93 -18.30 -4.47
C CYS A 104 -5.77 -19.55 -4.14
N LEU A 105 -6.59 -19.49 -3.07
CA LEU A 105 -7.50 -20.58 -2.73
C LEU A 105 -8.56 -20.80 -3.81
N GLY A 106 -9.12 -19.73 -4.36
CA GLY A 106 -10.07 -19.80 -5.49
C GLY A 106 -9.43 -20.45 -6.73
N LEU A 107 -8.19 -20.05 -7.06
CA LEU A 107 -7.47 -20.62 -8.19
C LEU A 107 -7.12 -22.09 -7.95
N LEU A 108 -6.72 -22.48 -6.75
CA LEU A 108 -6.51 -23.88 -6.38
C LEU A 108 -7.79 -24.70 -6.52
N GLY A 109 -8.92 -24.19 -6.02
CA GLY A 109 -10.22 -24.85 -6.16
C GLY A 109 -10.63 -25.05 -7.62
N LEU A 110 -10.52 -23.99 -8.44
CA LEU A 110 -10.84 -24.05 -9.86
C LEU A 110 -9.93 -25.03 -10.61
N THR A 111 -8.63 -24.99 -10.34
CA THR A 111 -7.64 -25.88 -10.96
C THR A 111 -7.92 -27.33 -10.57
N SER A 112 -8.21 -27.58 -9.29
CA SER A 112 -8.57 -28.92 -8.79
C SER A 112 -9.83 -29.46 -9.48
N PHE A 113 -10.87 -28.65 -9.56
CA PHE A 113 -12.13 -29.00 -10.20
C PHE A 113 -11.97 -29.32 -11.70
N ASN A 114 -11.29 -28.45 -12.45
CA ASN A 114 -11.03 -28.66 -13.88
C ASN A 114 -10.21 -29.91 -14.12
N THR A 115 -9.21 -30.16 -13.28
CA THR A 115 -8.35 -31.35 -13.42
C THR A 115 -9.11 -32.63 -13.08
N SER A 116 -9.94 -32.61 -12.03
CA SER A 116 -10.76 -33.78 -11.65
C SER A 116 -11.74 -34.18 -12.75
N ARG A 117 -12.31 -33.23 -13.49
CA ARG A 117 -13.16 -33.49 -14.63
C ARG A 117 -12.43 -34.18 -15.80
N ARG A 118 -11.12 -33.96 -15.92
CA ARG A 118 -10.30 -34.47 -17.03
C ARG A 118 -9.42 -35.65 -16.64
N ILE A 119 -9.61 -36.20 -15.44
CA ILE A 119 -8.75 -37.26 -14.92
C ILE A 119 -8.75 -38.49 -15.85
N LYS A 120 -9.91 -38.86 -16.42
CA LYS A 120 -10.04 -39.96 -17.38
C LYS A 120 -9.27 -39.68 -18.69
N GLU A 121 -9.39 -38.45 -19.21
CA GLU A 121 -8.68 -38.02 -20.43
C GLU A 121 -7.16 -38.03 -20.21
N VAL A 122 -6.70 -37.54 -19.05
CA VAL A 122 -5.29 -37.54 -18.66
C VAL A 122 -4.76 -38.95 -18.51
N ALA A 123 -5.52 -39.85 -17.87
CA ALA A 123 -5.16 -41.26 -17.72
C ALA A 123 -5.01 -42.00 -19.08
N ILE A 124 -5.98 -41.82 -19.97
CA ILE A 124 -5.93 -42.39 -21.30
C ILE A 124 -4.70 -41.91 -22.08
N ARG A 125 -4.44 -40.60 -22.10
CA ARG A 125 -3.26 -40.05 -22.78
C ARG A 125 -1.93 -40.55 -22.19
N LYS A 126 -1.90 -40.74 -20.86
CA LYS A 126 -0.72 -41.28 -20.18
C LYS A 126 -0.44 -42.74 -20.60
N ILE A 127 -1.51 -43.56 -20.76
CA ILE A 127 -1.41 -44.92 -21.26
C ILE A 127 -0.89 -44.93 -22.71
N TYR A 128 -1.33 -43.99 -23.56
CA TYR A 128 -0.84 -43.82 -24.93
C TYR A 128 0.59 -43.17 -25.01
N GLY A 129 1.28 -43.03 -23.91
CA GLY A 129 2.68 -42.58 -23.88
C GLY A 129 2.86 -41.05 -23.90
N ALA A 130 1.83 -40.28 -23.58
CA ALA A 130 1.99 -38.83 -23.46
C ALA A 130 2.91 -38.48 -22.29
N SER A 131 3.92 -37.67 -22.52
CA SER A 131 4.79 -37.17 -21.47
C SER A 131 4.05 -36.31 -20.44
N ALA A 132 4.50 -36.37 -19.18
CA ALA A 132 3.93 -35.54 -18.11
C ALA A 132 3.96 -34.04 -18.45
N ALA A 133 5.03 -33.59 -19.11
CA ALA A 133 5.13 -32.20 -19.57
C ALA A 133 4.02 -31.79 -20.55
N ARG A 134 3.64 -32.66 -21.48
CA ARG A 134 2.55 -32.38 -22.44
C ARG A 134 1.20 -32.31 -21.75
N ILE A 135 0.96 -33.13 -20.73
CA ILE A 135 -0.25 -33.12 -19.92
C ILE A 135 -0.33 -31.83 -19.09
N ILE A 136 0.76 -31.48 -18.43
CA ILE A 136 0.84 -30.23 -17.65
C ILE A 136 0.57 -29.03 -18.56
N LEU A 137 1.19 -28.96 -19.72
CA LEU A 137 1.01 -27.84 -20.66
C LEU A 137 -0.45 -27.74 -21.14
N MET A 138 -1.11 -28.87 -21.37
CA MET A 138 -2.51 -28.88 -21.77
C MET A 138 -3.43 -28.32 -20.68
N LEU A 139 -3.27 -28.78 -19.44
CA LEU A 139 -4.05 -28.31 -18.30
C LEU A 139 -3.78 -26.83 -18.02
N PHE A 140 -2.53 -26.43 -18.18
CA PHE A 140 -2.08 -25.08 -17.87
C PHE A 140 -2.53 -24.03 -18.90
N LYS A 141 -2.65 -24.42 -20.19
CA LYS A 141 -3.04 -23.51 -21.27
C LYS A 141 -4.39 -22.81 -21.01
N GLU A 142 -5.35 -23.52 -20.46
CA GLU A 142 -6.67 -22.95 -20.16
C GLU A 142 -6.62 -21.98 -19.00
N ILE A 143 -5.89 -22.34 -17.95
CA ILE A 143 -5.70 -21.46 -16.79
C ILE A 143 -4.94 -20.20 -17.21
N LEU A 144 -3.89 -20.35 -18.01
CA LEU A 144 -3.13 -19.23 -18.56
C LEU A 144 -4.00 -18.29 -19.38
N PHE A 145 -4.88 -18.83 -20.22
CA PHE A 145 -5.82 -18.01 -21.00
C PHE A 145 -6.74 -17.19 -20.11
N LEU A 146 -7.32 -17.80 -19.07
CA LEU A 146 -8.17 -17.10 -18.10
C LEU A 146 -7.39 -16.02 -17.31
N MET A 147 -6.15 -16.31 -16.93
CA MET A 147 -5.29 -15.35 -16.24
C MET A 147 -4.96 -14.12 -17.11
N VAL A 148 -4.62 -14.35 -18.38
CA VAL A 148 -4.38 -13.26 -19.34
C VAL A 148 -5.63 -12.42 -19.54
N LEU A 149 -6.79 -13.07 -19.74
CA LEU A 149 -8.08 -12.39 -19.91
C LEU A 149 -8.43 -11.54 -18.67
N ALA A 150 -8.26 -12.11 -17.47
CA ALA A 150 -8.49 -11.41 -16.22
C ALA A 150 -7.55 -10.19 -16.07
N SER A 151 -6.27 -10.33 -16.44
CA SER A 151 -5.31 -9.24 -16.40
C SER A 151 -5.64 -8.11 -17.38
N CYS A 152 -6.10 -8.48 -18.59
CA CYS A 152 -6.55 -7.50 -19.60
C CYS A 152 -7.76 -6.67 -19.13
N LEU A 153 -8.60 -7.21 -18.27
CA LEU A 153 -9.73 -6.49 -17.68
C LEU A 153 -9.30 -5.72 -16.40
N ALA A 154 -8.46 -6.31 -15.56
CA ALA A 154 -8.08 -5.74 -14.28
C ALA A 154 -7.21 -4.48 -14.43
N ILE A 155 -6.25 -4.46 -15.38
CA ILE A 155 -5.34 -3.33 -15.56
C ILE A 155 -6.11 -2.03 -15.91
N PRO A 156 -6.98 -1.97 -16.94
CA PRO A 156 -7.69 -0.73 -17.25
C PRO A 156 -8.66 -0.30 -16.15
N LEU A 157 -9.30 -1.26 -15.45
CA LEU A 157 -10.15 -0.94 -14.30
C LEU A 157 -9.34 -0.35 -13.14
N ALA A 158 -8.18 -0.90 -12.84
CA ALA A 158 -7.28 -0.37 -11.80
C ALA A 158 -6.78 1.03 -12.15
N LEU A 159 -6.40 1.27 -13.41
CA LEU A 159 -5.98 2.59 -13.90
C LEU A 159 -7.12 3.59 -13.78
N ALA A 160 -8.34 3.24 -14.22
CA ALA A 160 -9.50 4.11 -14.12
C ALA A 160 -9.82 4.47 -12.66
N PHE A 161 -9.79 3.48 -11.76
CA PHE A 161 -10.04 3.68 -10.34
C PHE A 161 -9.00 4.62 -9.70
N ILE A 162 -7.72 4.39 -9.97
CA ILE A 162 -6.64 5.23 -9.44
C ILE A 162 -6.71 6.65 -9.99
N HIS A 163 -7.02 6.84 -11.27
CA HIS A 163 -7.22 8.17 -11.82
C HIS A 163 -8.33 8.95 -11.13
N VAL A 164 -9.45 8.30 -10.81
CA VAL A 164 -10.55 8.92 -10.06
C VAL A 164 -10.11 9.23 -8.62
N TRP A 165 -9.39 8.30 -7.99
CA TRP A 165 -8.96 8.45 -6.60
C TRP A 165 -7.91 9.56 -6.42
N VAL A 166 -6.92 9.64 -7.32
CA VAL A 166 -5.84 10.64 -7.26
C VAL A 166 -6.35 12.06 -7.53
N ARG A 167 -7.44 12.22 -8.28
CA ARG A 167 -8.08 13.53 -8.48
C ARG A 167 -8.57 14.19 -7.18
N ASN A 168 -8.78 13.42 -6.14
CA ASN A 168 -9.19 13.93 -4.83
C ASN A 168 -8.01 14.46 -3.99
N PHE A 169 -6.77 14.34 -4.48
CA PHE A 169 -5.59 14.88 -3.80
C PHE A 169 -5.16 16.19 -4.42
N ALA A 170 -4.83 17.17 -3.57
CA ALA A 170 -4.40 18.51 -3.99
C ALA A 170 -3.07 18.48 -4.76
N TYR A 171 -2.17 17.57 -4.38
CA TYR A 171 -0.88 17.36 -5.04
C TYR A 171 -0.86 16.00 -5.72
N GLN A 172 -0.93 16.03 -7.04
CA GLN A 172 -0.83 14.84 -7.87
C GLN A 172 0.64 14.55 -8.16
N SER A 173 1.13 13.39 -7.71
CA SER A 173 2.40 12.88 -8.20
C SER A 173 2.17 12.11 -9.51
N ASP A 174 3.10 12.22 -10.44
CA ASP A 174 3.06 11.44 -11.67
C ASP A 174 3.08 9.95 -11.34
N ILE A 175 1.98 9.27 -11.69
CA ILE A 175 1.85 7.83 -11.47
C ILE A 175 2.66 7.13 -12.56
N ASN A 176 3.75 6.50 -12.16
CA ASN A 176 4.56 5.72 -13.07
C ASN A 176 3.79 4.47 -13.52
N THR A 177 3.35 4.46 -14.77
CA THR A 177 2.62 3.34 -15.38
C THR A 177 3.38 2.01 -15.31
N LEU A 178 4.70 2.05 -15.21
CA LEU A 178 5.55 0.87 -15.08
C LEU A 178 5.23 0.05 -13.81
N ILE A 179 4.80 0.73 -12.73
CA ILE A 179 4.43 0.06 -11.47
C ILE A 179 3.25 -0.91 -11.70
N PHE A 180 2.27 -0.55 -12.54
CA PHE A 180 1.13 -1.41 -12.86
C PHE A 180 1.55 -2.67 -13.60
N PHE A 181 2.46 -2.54 -14.55
CA PHE A 181 2.98 -3.71 -15.26
C PHE A 181 3.81 -4.62 -14.34
N MET A 182 4.61 -4.03 -13.44
CA MET A 182 5.37 -4.82 -12.48
C MET A 182 4.47 -5.55 -11.49
N THR A 183 3.45 -4.89 -10.94
CA THR A 183 2.50 -5.54 -10.03
C THR A 183 1.67 -6.61 -10.72
N ALA A 184 1.24 -6.36 -11.96
CA ALA A 184 0.56 -7.38 -12.77
C ALA A 184 1.47 -8.59 -13.05
N ALA A 185 2.75 -8.37 -13.36
CA ALA A 185 3.72 -9.46 -13.56
C ALA A 185 3.91 -10.29 -12.28
N VAL A 186 4.04 -9.64 -11.12
CA VAL A 186 4.15 -10.34 -9.83
C VAL A 186 2.88 -11.15 -9.53
N ALA A 187 1.69 -10.57 -9.75
CA ALA A 187 0.43 -11.28 -9.56
C ALA A 187 0.31 -12.50 -10.49
N LEU A 188 0.70 -12.36 -11.76
CA LEU A 188 0.75 -13.47 -12.71
C LEU A 188 1.72 -14.58 -12.28
N ILE A 189 2.90 -14.23 -11.75
CA ILE A 189 3.87 -15.19 -11.24
C ILE A 189 3.29 -15.96 -10.06
N ILE A 190 2.67 -15.30 -9.09
CA ILE A 190 2.02 -15.95 -7.94
C ILE A 190 0.94 -16.93 -8.42
N ALA A 191 0.06 -16.47 -9.29
CA ALA A 191 -1.01 -17.29 -9.85
C ALA A 191 -0.47 -18.46 -10.66
N PHE A 192 0.60 -18.25 -11.44
CA PHE A 192 1.32 -19.30 -12.18
C PHE A 192 1.86 -20.37 -11.24
N LEU A 193 2.60 -19.99 -10.19
CA LEU A 193 3.18 -20.91 -9.21
C LEU A 193 2.10 -21.72 -8.50
N THR A 194 0.98 -21.06 -8.13
CA THR A 194 -0.17 -21.70 -7.49
C THR A 194 -0.80 -22.77 -8.40
N ALA A 195 -1.04 -22.43 -9.66
CA ALA A 195 -1.61 -23.37 -10.65
C ALA A 195 -0.63 -24.50 -11.01
N ALA A 196 0.65 -24.16 -11.23
CA ALA A 196 1.68 -25.13 -11.59
C ALA A 196 1.87 -26.19 -10.52
N TYR A 197 1.90 -25.79 -9.24
CA TYR A 197 2.00 -26.75 -8.13
C TYR A 197 0.90 -27.82 -8.20
N HIS A 198 -0.35 -27.39 -8.44
CA HIS A 198 -1.46 -28.31 -8.48
C HIS A 198 -1.44 -29.19 -9.75
N CYS A 199 -1.16 -28.61 -10.91
CA CYS A 199 -1.04 -29.36 -12.17
C CYS A 199 0.08 -30.42 -12.11
N ILE A 200 1.23 -30.11 -11.52
CA ILE A 200 2.34 -31.06 -11.33
C ILE A 200 1.89 -32.22 -10.42
N ARG A 201 1.28 -31.90 -9.27
CA ARG A 201 0.82 -32.92 -8.32
C ARG A 201 -0.15 -33.92 -8.98
N VAL A 202 -1.06 -33.45 -9.84
CA VAL A 202 -2.02 -34.33 -10.52
C VAL A 202 -1.38 -35.10 -11.67
N ALA A 203 -0.49 -34.46 -12.46
CA ALA A 203 0.21 -35.14 -13.55
C ALA A 203 1.17 -36.24 -13.06
N THR A 204 1.69 -36.11 -11.83
CA THR A 204 2.58 -37.11 -11.22
C THR A 204 1.80 -38.21 -10.46
N ALA A 205 0.51 -38.01 -10.17
CA ALA A 205 -0.31 -39.03 -9.51
C ALA A 205 -0.37 -40.35 -10.29
N ASN A 206 -0.46 -41.45 -9.55
CA ASN A 206 -0.47 -42.77 -10.15
C ASN A 206 -1.79 -43.06 -10.89
N PRO A 207 -1.78 -43.35 -12.21
CA PRO A 207 -3.00 -43.58 -13.00
C PRO A 207 -3.85 -44.76 -12.52
N VAL A 208 -3.24 -45.74 -11.86
CA VAL A 208 -3.91 -46.95 -11.37
C VAL A 208 -4.90 -46.62 -10.25
N ASP A 209 -4.52 -45.70 -9.35
CA ASP A 209 -5.37 -45.29 -8.25
C ASP A 209 -6.55 -44.44 -8.74
N SER A 210 -6.40 -43.73 -9.86
CA SER A 210 -7.43 -42.89 -10.47
C SER A 210 -8.52 -43.67 -11.18
N LEU A 211 -8.26 -44.91 -11.59
CA LEU A 211 -9.19 -45.81 -12.27
C LEU A 211 -9.90 -46.81 -11.32
N ARG A 212 -9.40 -46.96 -10.10
CA ARG A 212 -9.89 -47.92 -9.10
C ARG A 212 -11.06 -47.41 -8.24
N TYR A 213 -11.32 -46.12 -8.26
CA TYR A 213 -12.44 -45.50 -7.54
C TYR A 213 -13.69 -45.36 -8.46
N GLU A 214 -14.27 -46.47 -8.87
CA GLU A 214 -15.67 -46.66 -9.22
C GLU A 214 -16.29 -47.73 -8.35
#